data_e9cc2cddf37d255d215e11ff6bc7e774
#
_entry.id   e9cc2cddf37d255d215e11ff6bc7e774
#
_cell.length_a   1.000
_cell.length_b   1.000
_cell.length_c   1.000
_cell.angle_alpha   90.00
_cell.angle_beta   90.00
_cell.angle_gamma   90.00
#
_symmetry.space_group_name_H-M   'P 1'
#
loop_
_entity.id
_entity.type
_entity.pdbx_description
1 polymer ?
#
loop_
_entity_poly.entity_id
_entity_poly.type
_entity_poly.pdbx_seq_one_letter_code
_entity_poly.pdbx_strand_id
1 'polypeptide(L)' 'MTAYRQQALACASALSKGPQRVRDVRSRIPDAGKIFLHNVYGWFDRAERGVYVLTEAGRAALKRWPQYASDVSAAAETSP' A
#
# COMPACT_ATOMS: atom_id res chain seq x y z
N MET A 1 -3.76 -14.92 6.47
CA MET A 1 -3.43 -13.48 6.50
C MET A 1 -4.65 -12.66 6.82
N THR A 2 -4.51 -11.62 7.63
CA THR A 2 -5.67 -10.83 8.04
C THR A 2 -6.08 -9.84 6.95
N ALA A 3 -7.31 -9.43 7.01
CA ALA A 3 -7.81 -8.43 6.06
C ALA A 3 -7.04 -7.14 6.15
N TYR A 4 -6.66 -6.75 7.36
CA TYR A 4 -5.90 -5.52 7.56
C TYR A 4 -4.54 -5.60 6.84
N ARG A 5 -3.87 -6.74 6.96
CA ARG A 5 -2.57 -6.89 6.31
C ARG A 5 -2.70 -6.86 4.79
N GLN A 6 -3.77 -7.46 4.25
CA GLN A 6 -3.98 -7.41 2.82
C GLN A 6 -4.21 -5.99 2.35
N GLN A 7 -4.97 -5.21 3.11
CA GLN A 7 -5.19 -3.81 2.76
C GLN A 7 -3.90 -3.00 2.88
N ALA A 8 -3.10 -3.28 3.91
CA ALA A 8 -1.84 -2.58 4.07
C ALA A 8 -0.89 -2.91 2.92
N LEU A 9 -0.88 -4.15 2.46
CA LEU A 9 -0.05 -4.53 1.32
C LEU A 9 -0.53 -3.87 0.04
N ALA A 10 -1.84 -3.72 -0.12
CA ALA A 10 -2.38 -3.00 -1.27
C ALA A 10 -1.97 -1.54 -1.24
N CYS A 11 -1.95 -0.91 -0.06
CA CYS A 11 -1.48 0.46 0.07
C CYS A 11 0.01 0.54 -0.26
N ALA A 12 0.79 -0.44 0.20
CA ALA A 12 2.22 -0.47 -0.09
C ALA A 12 2.44 -0.61 -1.59
N SER A 13 1.64 -1.44 -2.24
CA SER A 13 1.75 -1.60 -3.68
C SER A 13 1.45 -0.29 -4.40
N ALA A 14 0.48 0.47 -3.91
CA ALA A 14 0.15 1.75 -4.52
C ALA A 14 1.33 2.73 -4.44
N LEU A 15 2.17 2.60 -3.42
CA LEU A 15 3.32 3.47 -3.25
C LEU A 15 4.59 2.92 -3.91
N SER A 16 4.52 1.75 -4.50
CA SER A 16 5.73 1.11 -5.03
C SER A 16 6.38 1.90 -6.16
N LYS A 17 5.61 2.72 -6.84
CA LYS A 17 6.15 3.49 -7.95
C LYS A 17 6.56 4.91 -7.56
N GLY A 18 6.35 5.28 -6.32
CA GLY A 18 6.74 6.60 -5.85
C GLY A 18 5.74 7.18 -4.89
N PRO A 19 5.97 8.41 -4.43
CA PRO A 19 5.07 9.04 -3.47
C PRO A 19 3.66 9.19 -4.02
N GLN A 20 2.69 9.05 -3.15
CA GLN A 20 1.28 9.20 -3.52
C GLN A 20 0.55 10.01 -2.46
N ARG A 21 -0.47 10.72 -2.88
CA ARG A 21 -1.30 11.44 -1.93
C ARG A 21 -2.30 10.49 -1.33
N VAL A 22 -2.56 10.67 -0.04
CA VAL A 22 -3.54 9.83 0.64
C VAL A 22 -4.88 9.83 -0.09
N ARG A 23 -5.32 10.97 -0.54
CA ARG A 23 -6.62 11.06 -1.20
C ARG A 23 -6.68 10.23 -2.48
N ASP A 24 -5.56 10.12 -3.19
CA ASP A 24 -5.52 9.33 -4.42
C ASP A 24 -5.57 7.84 -4.11
N VAL A 25 -4.88 7.43 -3.07
CA VAL A 25 -4.91 6.03 -2.65
C VAL A 25 -6.28 5.69 -2.07
N ARG A 26 -6.87 6.64 -1.34
CA ARG A 26 -8.16 6.42 -0.71
C ARG A 26 -9.28 6.23 -1.71
N SER A 27 -9.12 6.72 -2.91
CA SER A 27 -10.13 6.52 -3.93
C SER A 27 -10.28 5.05 -4.30
N ARG A 28 -9.24 4.26 -4.08
CA ARG A 28 -9.26 2.82 -4.36
C ARG A 28 -9.30 2.00 -3.08
N ILE A 29 -8.70 2.49 -2.01
CA ILE A 29 -8.64 1.80 -0.73
C ILE A 29 -9.17 2.76 0.31
N PRO A 30 -10.47 2.70 0.62
CA PRO A 30 -11.10 3.71 1.50
C PRO A 30 -10.45 3.88 2.86
N ASP A 31 -9.86 2.81 3.41
CA ASP A 31 -9.23 2.90 4.71
C ASP A 31 -7.76 3.32 4.66
N ALA A 32 -7.28 3.72 3.49
CA ALA A 32 -5.86 4.06 3.34
C ALA A 32 -5.39 5.11 4.35
N GLY A 33 -6.22 6.11 4.61
CA GLY A 33 -5.84 7.15 5.56
C GLY A 33 -5.52 6.59 6.93
N LYS A 34 -6.35 5.67 7.41
CA LYS A 34 -6.13 5.04 8.71
C LYS A 34 -4.91 4.13 8.68
N ILE A 35 -4.74 3.41 7.59
CA ILE A 35 -3.63 2.49 7.45
C ILE A 35 -2.31 3.25 7.46
N PHE A 36 -2.23 4.35 6.73
CA PHE A 36 -1.01 5.17 6.72
C PHE A 36 -0.76 5.81 8.10
N LEU A 37 -1.82 6.30 8.73
CA LEU A 37 -1.68 6.98 10.01
C LEU A 37 -1.21 6.03 11.10
N HIS A 38 -1.83 4.86 11.20
CA HIS A 38 -1.47 3.90 12.24
C HIS A 38 -0.13 3.23 11.95
N ASN A 39 0.15 3.01 10.68
CA ASN A 39 1.45 2.48 10.25
C ASN A 39 1.93 1.31 11.12
N VAL A 40 1.05 0.37 11.35
CA VAL A 40 1.29 -0.74 12.27
C VAL A 40 2.56 -1.52 11.95
N TYR A 41 2.87 -1.69 10.68
CA TYR A 41 4.03 -2.48 10.28
C TYR A 41 5.25 -1.63 9.95
N GLY A 42 5.13 -0.32 10.01
CA GLY A 42 6.24 0.55 9.66
C GLY A 42 6.57 0.56 8.18
N TRP A 43 5.60 0.26 7.33
CA TRP A 43 5.81 0.21 5.89
C TRP A 43 5.72 1.56 5.20
N PHE A 44 5.20 2.57 5.87
CA PHE A 44 4.93 3.87 5.26
C PHE A 44 5.66 4.99 5.98
N ASP A 45 5.98 6.06 5.26
CA ASP A 45 6.61 7.23 5.85
C ASP A 45 5.98 8.46 5.21
N ARG A 46 5.79 9.50 5.97
CA ARG A 46 5.18 10.71 5.46
C ARG A 46 6.26 11.60 4.88
N ALA A 47 6.18 11.82 3.58
CA ALA A 47 7.15 12.67 2.89
C ALA A 47 6.80 14.14 3.09
N GLU A 48 5.51 14.44 3.04
CA GLU A 48 5.03 15.77 3.31
C GLU A 48 3.55 15.65 3.63
N ARG A 49 2.91 16.76 3.91
CA ARG A 49 1.52 16.73 4.33
C ARG A 49 0.66 16.03 3.30
N GLY A 50 0.00 14.97 3.72
CA GLY A 50 -0.90 14.22 2.86
C GLY A 50 -0.23 13.36 1.82
N VAL A 51 1.11 13.27 1.84
CA VAL A 51 1.85 12.46 0.85
C VAL A 51 2.69 11.44 1.58
N TYR A 52 2.56 10.19 1.17
CA TYR A 52 3.30 9.09 1.80
C TYR A 52 4.20 8.37 0.80
N VAL A 53 5.24 7.75 1.35
CA VAL A 53 6.17 6.96 0.56
C VAL A 53 6.35 5.62 1.23
N LEU A 54 6.88 4.66 0.48
CA LEU A 54 7.13 3.32 0.99
C LEU A 54 8.48 3.30 1.69
N THR A 55 8.55 2.66 2.86
CA THR A 55 9.82 2.50 3.55
C THR A 55 10.53 1.25 3.03
N GLU A 56 11.74 1.03 3.50
CA GLU A 56 12.46 -0.18 3.14
C GLU A 56 11.72 -1.41 3.66
N ALA A 57 11.13 -1.32 4.85
CA ALA A 57 10.33 -2.41 5.38
C ALA A 57 9.13 -2.69 4.49
N GLY A 58 8.52 -1.65 3.93
CA GLY A 58 7.42 -1.82 3.00
C GLY A 58 7.85 -2.50 1.73
N ARG A 59 9.02 -2.15 1.21
CA ARG A 59 9.52 -2.80 0.00
C ARG A 59 9.81 -4.27 0.26
N ALA A 60 10.36 -4.58 1.44
CA ALA A 60 10.64 -5.96 1.81
C ALA A 60 9.35 -6.75 1.92
N ALA A 61 8.30 -6.13 2.45
CA ALA A 61 7.01 -6.79 2.55
C ALA A 61 6.44 -7.13 1.18
N LEU A 62 6.59 -6.24 0.21
CA LEU A 62 6.11 -6.50 -1.13
C LEU A 62 6.87 -7.65 -1.78
N LYS A 63 8.15 -7.79 -1.49
CA LYS A 63 8.93 -8.91 -2.00
C LYS A 63 8.52 -10.22 -1.36
N ARG A 64 8.14 -10.15 -0.08
CA ARG A 64 7.77 -11.35 0.65
C ARG A 64 6.40 -11.86 0.22
N TRP A 65 5.50 -10.94 -0.15
CA TRP A 65 4.15 -11.33 -0.59
C TRP A 65 3.86 -10.72 -1.96
N PRO A 66 4.57 -11.17 -2.99
CA PRO A 66 4.42 -10.57 -4.32
C PRO A 66 3.02 -10.71 -4.90
N GLN A 67 2.28 -11.73 -4.49
CA GLN A 67 0.92 -11.88 -4.99
C GLN A 67 0.01 -10.74 -4.52
N TYR A 68 0.37 -10.08 -3.42
CA TYR A 68 -0.40 -8.94 -2.96
C TYR A 68 0.18 -7.63 -3.48
N ALA A 69 1.45 -7.63 -3.82
CA ALA A 69 2.10 -6.45 -4.35
C ALA A 69 1.50 -6.01 -5.67
N SER A 70 1.09 -6.95 -6.49
CA SER A 70 0.51 -6.62 -7.76
C SER A 70 -1.00 -6.71 -7.72
N ASP A 71 -1.58 -6.78 -6.54
CA ASP A 71 -2.98 -7.04 -6.42
C ASP A 71 -3.84 -6.02 -7.12
N VAL A 72 -3.56 -4.78 -6.96
CA VAL A 72 -4.34 -3.73 -7.55
C VAL A 72 -4.33 -3.80 -9.06
N SER A 73 -3.20 -4.06 -9.64
CA SER A 73 -3.12 -4.19 -11.08
C SER A 73 -3.56 -5.53 -11.50
N ALA A 74 -3.27 -6.53 -10.74
CA ALA A 74 -3.59 -7.88 -11.12
C ALA A 74 -5.07 -8.10 -11.19
N ALA A 75 -5.83 -7.39 -10.45
CA ALA A 75 -7.25 -7.55 -10.52
C ALA A 75 -7.74 -7.34 -11.92
N ALA A 76 -7.03 -6.60 -12.68
CA ALA A 76 -7.46 -6.32 -14.03
C ALA A 76 -7.02 -7.36 -15.00
N GLU A 77 -5.92 -7.98 -14.79
CA GLU A 77 -5.44 -8.89 -15.80
C GLU A 77 -5.49 -10.29 -15.42
N THR A 78 -5.78 -10.57 -14.25
CA THR A 78 -5.81 -11.91 -13.91
C THR A 78 -6.94 -12.59 -14.31
N SER A 79 -7.82 -12.06 -14.87
CA SER A 79 -8.83 -12.87 -15.24
C SER A 79 -8.34 -13.82 -16.08
N PRO A 80 -8.17 -14.84 -15.79
CA PRO A 80 -7.79 -15.91 -16.67
C PRO A 80 -9.00 -16.40 -17.28
#